data_27cda6673f9a6cbe917506e5bb10678b
#
_entry.id   27cda6673f9a6cbe917506e5bb10678b
#
_cell.length_a   1.000
_cell.length_b   1.000
_cell.length_c   1.000
_cell.angle_alpha   90.00
_cell.angle_beta   90.00
_cell.angle_gamma   90.00
#
_symmetry.space_group_name_H-M   'P 1'
#
loop_
_entity.id
_entity.type
_entity.pdbx_description
1 polymer ?
#
loop_
_entity_poly.entity_id
_entity_poly.type
_entity_poly.pdbx_seq_one_letter_code
_entity_poly.pdbx_strand_id
1 'polypeptide(L)'
;MSQETAIPTLGEVSKEAVNVTNVLLVNELLALFQGDPELMTVAIAEDGAFLGSISRKDLLNLLSRKFAMDLYAKKSILTVLQDLGGREVVFPADLDINEAAVRLLSLDPTLQTDAFPVVRDGECVGVVAVSDLMMAVAEQQRGLLEALDRLSSRIREEVAHGVKIQQDLLPPPLYHFRGVTVGAGIETCSEIGGDFFDYFSVGKDTLGLIIADVSGHGVQAGMVTTAAKASLHTLISLGVTTPSGLLAGMNNAILATARQTLLMTCLIASLDLGTGTLTIANAGHNFPYLLRAGAGSAEMLETTAGFPLGFERDSRFPETCTSFAPGDALFMYTDGLVECADAGGEELGYQRLQEMLDRGRDIPPQALHASLLAGAAAFAGTGRFTDDVTTLVARFDSACNVSESK
;
A
#
# COMPACT_ATOMS: atom_id res chain seq x y z
N MET A 1 18.01 -11.43 12.39
CA MET A 1 18.92 -10.38 12.87
C MET A 1 19.49 -9.73 11.62
N SER A 2 18.94 -8.59 11.24
CA SER A 2 19.41 -7.78 10.11
C SER A 2 20.72 -7.14 10.56
N GLN A 3 21.83 -7.41 9.86
CA GLN A 3 22.99 -6.54 9.91
C GLN A 3 22.51 -5.19 9.36
N GLU A 4 22.29 -4.22 10.23
CA GLU A 4 22.29 -2.81 9.84
C GLU A 4 23.64 -2.60 9.16
N THR A 5 23.64 -2.43 7.86
CA THR A 5 24.82 -2.00 7.11
C THR A 5 25.15 -0.60 7.60
N ALA A 6 26.10 -0.50 8.52
CA ALA A 6 26.58 0.78 9.00
C ALA A 6 27.04 1.62 7.79
N ILE A 7 26.70 2.91 7.79
CA ILE A 7 27.14 3.81 6.74
C ILE A 7 28.66 3.95 6.84
N PRO A 8 29.41 3.73 5.75
CA PRO A 8 30.87 3.87 5.78
C PRO A 8 31.28 5.28 6.16
N THR A 9 32.37 5.38 6.91
CA THR A 9 33.02 6.66 7.28
C THR A 9 34.09 7.05 6.26
N LEU A 10 34.47 8.30 6.24
CA LEU A 10 35.58 8.79 5.40
C LEU A 10 36.90 8.05 5.71
N GLY A 11 37.13 7.68 6.95
CA GLY A 11 38.32 6.91 7.35
C GLY A 11 38.38 5.51 6.71
N GLU A 12 37.19 4.88 6.46
CA GLU A 12 37.11 3.57 5.82
C GLU A 12 37.27 3.61 4.29
N VAL A 13 36.94 4.74 3.66
CA VAL A 13 37.09 4.93 2.19
C VAL A 13 38.35 5.71 1.81
N SER A 14 39.08 6.22 2.79
CA SER A 14 40.32 6.96 2.54
C SER A 14 41.49 6.05 2.13
N LYS A 15 42.35 6.57 1.25
CA LYS A 15 43.64 5.98 0.92
C LYS A 15 44.70 6.57 1.82
N GLU A 16 45.82 5.85 1.97
CA GLU A 16 46.96 6.31 2.76
C GLU A 16 47.44 7.68 2.28
N ALA A 17 47.62 8.62 3.20
CA ALA A 17 48.08 9.96 2.88
C ALA A 17 49.59 9.98 2.70
N VAL A 18 50.08 10.67 1.66
CA VAL A 18 51.48 11.05 1.57
C VAL A 18 51.70 12.29 2.41
N ASN A 19 52.27 12.10 3.59
CA ASN A 19 52.64 13.17 4.51
C ASN A 19 54.03 13.70 4.21
N VAL A 20 54.15 15.01 4.04
CA VAL A 20 55.42 15.68 3.79
C VAL A 20 55.69 16.72 4.87
N THR A 21 56.99 16.97 5.17
CA THR A 21 57.36 17.96 6.17
C THR A 21 57.23 19.38 5.60
N ASN A 22 56.95 20.35 6.46
CA ASN A 22 56.80 21.76 6.13
C ASN A 22 58.07 22.41 5.53
N VAL A 23 59.25 21.80 5.70
CA VAL A 23 60.53 22.27 5.16
C VAL A 23 60.81 21.76 3.75
N LEU A 24 60.03 20.80 3.19
CA LEU A 24 60.18 20.29 1.83
C LEU A 24 60.18 21.44 0.82
N LEU A 25 61.06 21.35 -0.20
CA LEU A 25 61.11 22.39 -1.23
C LEU A 25 60.08 22.13 -2.34
N VAL A 26 59.63 23.19 -2.98
CA VAL A 26 58.64 23.13 -4.05
C VAL A 26 59.08 22.26 -5.23
N ASN A 27 60.36 22.29 -5.64
CA ASN A 27 60.90 21.43 -6.67
C ASN A 27 60.87 19.94 -6.27
N GLU A 28 61.07 19.62 -5.00
CA GLU A 28 60.97 18.25 -4.49
C GLU A 28 59.51 17.76 -4.50
N LEU A 29 58.58 18.61 -4.06
CA LEU A 29 57.16 18.30 -4.15
C LEU A 29 56.71 18.09 -5.61
N LEU A 30 57.20 18.91 -6.54
CA LEU A 30 56.91 18.74 -7.96
C LEU A 30 57.44 17.40 -8.47
N ALA A 31 58.63 16.99 -8.05
CA ALA A 31 59.22 15.71 -8.39
C ALA A 31 58.38 14.52 -7.84
N LEU A 32 57.84 14.63 -6.62
CA LEU A 32 56.91 13.63 -6.05
C LEU A 32 55.66 13.48 -6.94
N PHE A 33 55.01 14.58 -7.31
CA PHE A 33 53.86 14.56 -8.20
C PHE A 33 54.18 14.05 -9.61
N GLN A 34 55.38 14.26 -10.13
CA GLN A 34 55.81 13.73 -11.43
C GLN A 34 56.11 12.24 -11.38
N GLY A 35 56.61 11.76 -10.23
CA GLY A 35 56.95 10.35 -10.02
C GLY A 35 55.77 9.44 -9.82
N ASP A 36 54.68 9.97 -9.29
CA ASP A 36 53.41 9.21 -9.07
C ASP A 36 52.22 9.94 -9.68
N PRO A 37 51.72 9.54 -10.87
CA PRO A 37 50.57 10.14 -11.54
C PRO A 37 49.27 10.07 -10.75
N GLU A 38 49.11 9.09 -9.86
CA GLU A 38 47.89 8.89 -9.06
C GLU A 38 47.87 9.78 -7.80
N LEU A 39 49.00 10.34 -7.40
CA LEU A 39 49.08 11.22 -6.24
C LEU A 39 48.40 12.55 -6.55
N MET A 40 47.19 12.77 -6.05
CA MET A 40 46.37 13.98 -6.30
C MET A 40 46.69 15.11 -5.32
N THR A 41 46.98 14.78 -4.07
CA THR A 41 47.22 15.75 -3.01
C THR A 41 48.25 15.21 -2.01
N VAL A 42 48.99 16.08 -1.36
CA VAL A 42 49.88 15.74 -0.25
C VAL A 42 49.42 16.47 1.00
N ALA A 43 49.55 15.84 2.15
CA ALA A 43 49.34 16.47 3.44
C ALA A 43 50.67 17.03 3.97
N ILE A 44 50.65 18.24 4.51
CA ILE A 44 51.80 18.89 5.12
C ILE A 44 51.68 18.74 6.63
N ALA A 45 52.69 18.19 7.25
CA ALA A 45 52.70 18.00 8.69
C ALA A 45 54.00 18.57 9.33
N GLU A 46 53.90 18.98 10.59
CA GLU A 46 55.02 19.34 11.47
C GLU A 46 54.85 18.59 12.77
N ASP A 47 55.84 17.79 13.14
CA ASP A 47 55.83 16.94 14.35
C ASP A 47 54.55 16.05 14.47
N GLY A 48 54.03 15.57 13.33
CA GLY A 48 52.80 14.78 13.25
C GLY A 48 51.51 15.62 13.12
N ALA A 49 51.52 16.89 13.48
CA ALA A 49 50.35 17.75 13.39
C ALA A 49 50.10 18.19 11.94
N PHE A 50 48.86 18.03 11.48
CA PHE A 50 48.42 18.46 10.15
C PHE A 50 48.38 20.00 10.07
N LEU A 51 49.12 20.56 9.10
CA LEU A 51 49.18 22.01 8.85
C LEU A 51 48.31 22.44 7.67
N GLY A 52 48.07 21.53 6.72
CA GLY A 52 47.35 21.82 5.49
C GLY A 52 47.67 20.83 4.38
N SER A 53 47.09 21.03 3.20
CA SER A 53 47.35 20.17 2.03
C SER A 53 47.65 21.02 0.78
N ILE A 54 48.35 20.43 -0.16
CA ILE A 54 48.58 21.00 -1.49
C ILE A 54 48.13 19.97 -2.54
N SER A 55 47.15 20.33 -3.37
CA SER A 55 46.76 19.51 -4.49
C SER A 55 47.78 19.67 -5.66
N ARG A 56 47.94 18.61 -6.45
CA ARG A 56 48.71 18.67 -7.69
C ARG A 56 48.21 19.78 -8.61
N LYS A 57 46.89 19.93 -8.75
CA LYS A 57 46.23 20.91 -9.59
C LYS A 57 46.60 22.35 -9.15
N ASP A 58 46.53 22.63 -7.84
CA ASP A 58 46.84 23.97 -7.32
C ASP A 58 48.31 24.30 -7.47
N LEU A 59 49.19 23.34 -7.21
CA LEU A 59 50.62 23.52 -7.42
C LEU A 59 50.95 23.82 -8.89
N LEU A 60 50.39 23.01 -9.82
CA LEU A 60 50.66 23.22 -11.24
C LEU A 60 50.05 24.55 -11.73
N ASN A 61 48.84 24.90 -11.28
CA ASN A 61 48.23 26.19 -11.58
C ASN A 61 49.08 27.38 -11.09
N LEU A 62 49.65 27.29 -9.88
CA LEU A 62 50.53 28.29 -9.35
C LEU A 62 51.81 28.40 -10.20
N LEU A 63 52.45 27.25 -10.49
CA LEU A 63 53.71 27.19 -11.21
C LEU A 63 53.59 27.54 -12.71
N SER A 64 52.39 27.49 -13.28
CA SER A 64 52.12 27.91 -14.67
C SER A 64 52.17 29.43 -14.88
N ARG A 65 52.15 30.22 -13.81
CA ARG A 65 52.25 31.69 -13.88
C ARG A 65 53.62 32.11 -14.29
N LYS A 66 53.71 33.24 -15.03
CA LYS A 66 55.00 33.77 -15.52
C LYS A 66 55.98 34.02 -14.37
N PHE A 67 57.21 33.47 -14.47
CA PHE A 67 58.27 33.51 -13.46
C PHE A 67 58.01 32.77 -12.13
N ALA A 68 56.90 32.02 -12.00
CA ALA A 68 56.57 31.34 -10.74
C ALA A 68 57.60 30.26 -10.37
N MET A 69 58.07 29.47 -11.33
CA MET A 69 59.15 28.49 -11.06
C MET A 69 60.42 29.14 -10.49
N ASP A 70 60.86 30.30 -11.04
CA ASP A 70 62.07 30.99 -10.53
C ASP A 70 61.85 31.53 -9.11
N LEU A 71 60.61 31.90 -8.77
CA LEU A 71 60.27 32.46 -7.46
C LEU A 71 60.08 31.39 -6.39
N TYR A 72 59.48 30.24 -6.73
CA TYR A 72 59.03 29.24 -5.74
C TYR A 72 59.90 27.98 -5.68
N ALA A 73 60.63 27.58 -6.76
CA ALA A 73 61.29 26.26 -6.82
C ALA A 73 62.17 25.92 -5.61
N LYS A 74 62.82 26.91 -5.04
CA LYS A 74 63.72 26.77 -3.88
C LYS A 74 63.13 27.24 -2.55
N LYS A 75 61.83 27.56 -2.54
CA LYS A 75 61.10 27.90 -1.30
C LYS A 75 60.50 26.66 -0.65
N SER A 76 60.25 26.75 0.66
CA SER A 76 59.51 25.75 1.40
C SER A 76 58.08 25.70 0.89
N ILE A 77 57.47 24.51 0.86
CA ILE A 77 56.04 24.29 0.51
C ILE A 77 55.10 25.06 1.47
N LEU A 78 55.52 25.38 2.70
CA LEU A 78 54.76 26.19 3.63
C LEU A 78 54.47 27.59 3.04
N THR A 79 55.45 28.17 2.32
CA THR A 79 55.26 29.46 1.63
C THR A 79 54.18 29.35 0.56
N VAL A 80 54.15 28.23 -0.17
CA VAL A 80 53.12 27.98 -1.20
C VAL A 80 51.74 27.79 -0.55
N LEU A 81 51.67 27.06 0.56
CA LEU A 81 50.40 26.88 1.29
C LEU A 81 49.83 28.23 1.73
N GLN A 82 50.66 29.11 2.24
CA GLN A 82 50.27 30.49 2.66
C GLN A 82 49.80 31.34 1.47
N ASP A 83 50.51 31.26 0.34
CA ASP A 83 50.22 32.06 -0.86
C ASP A 83 48.98 31.55 -1.65
N LEU A 84 48.71 30.25 -1.56
CA LEU A 84 47.51 29.67 -2.11
C LEU A 84 46.23 30.13 -1.40
N GLY A 85 46.32 30.48 -0.11
CA GLY A 85 45.27 31.17 0.66
C GLY A 85 43.87 30.55 0.57
N GLY A 86 43.82 29.29 0.15
CA GLY A 86 42.62 28.65 -0.34
C GLY A 86 41.69 28.16 0.78
N ARG A 87 40.43 27.95 0.41
CA ARG A 87 39.45 27.21 1.20
C ARG A 87 39.89 25.74 1.22
N GLU A 88 40.54 25.34 2.30
CA GLU A 88 40.95 23.97 2.46
C GLU A 88 39.73 23.11 2.79
N VAL A 89 39.44 22.13 1.95
CA VAL A 89 38.42 21.13 2.20
C VAL A 89 39.07 20.03 3.04
N VAL A 90 38.72 19.96 4.31
CA VAL A 90 39.22 18.98 5.27
C VAL A 90 38.06 18.41 6.06
N PHE A 91 38.04 17.10 6.22
CA PHE A 91 36.97 16.46 6.96
C PHE A 91 37.50 15.49 8.03
N PRO A 92 36.73 15.28 9.14
CA PRO A 92 37.08 14.29 10.13
C PRO A 92 36.89 12.86 9.61
N ALA A 93 37.71 11.93 10.08
CA ALA A 93 37.73 10.54 9.62
C ALA A 93 36.46 9.75 10.00
N ASP A 94 35.79 10.15 11.07
CA ASP A 94 34.57 9.55 11.58
C ASP A 94 33.28 10.08 10.89
N LEU A 95 33.43 11.08 10.02
CA LEU A 95 32.28 11.60 9.25
C LEU A 95 31.78 10.56 8.26
N ASP A 96 30.45 10.33 8.20
CA ASP A 96 29.88 9.44 7.23
C ASP A 96 29.94 10.00 5.79
N ILE A 97 29.97 9.10 4.80
CA ILE A 97 30.16 9.48 3.38
C ILE A 97 29.04 10.35 2.83
N ASN A 98 27.79 10.20 3.30
CA ASN A 98 26.65 10.99 2.81
C ASN A 98 26.73 12.42 3.33
N GLU A 99 27.02 12.57 4.61
CA GLU A 99 27.22 13.89 5.23
C GLU A 99 28.45 14.58 4.63
N ALA A 100 29.52 13.85 4.39
CA ALA A 100 30.71 14.35 3.72
C ALA A 100 30.39 14.86 2.31
N ALA A 101 29.64 14.12 1.53
CA ALA A 101 29.23 14.53 0.17
C ALA A 101 28.37 15.81 0.19
N VAL A 102 27.42 15.92 1.12
CA VAL A 102 26.58 17.13 1.27
C VAL A 102 27.45 18.33 1.68
N ARG A 103 28.35 18.17 2.64
CA ARG A 103 29.26 19.25 3.08
C ARG A 103 30.20 19.64 1.95
N LEU A 104 30.77 18.68 1.22
CA LEU A 104 31.65 18.96 0.08
C LEU A 104 30.90 19.78 -0.98
N LEU A 105 29.72 19.41 -1.38
CA LEU A 105 28.90 20.15 -2.35
C LEU A 105 28.53 21.56 -1.86
N SER A 106 28.39 21.75 -0.55
CA SER A 106 28.16 23.08 0.04
C SER A 106 29.40 23.96 0.01
N LEU A 107 30.59 23.39 0.18
CA LEU A 107 31.88 24.08 0.18
C LEU A 107 32.40 24.32 -1.25
N ASP A 108 32.23 23.33 -2.12
CA ASP A 108 32.65 23.34 -3.52
C ASP A 108 31.53 22.86 -4.43
N PRO A 109 30.55 23.73 -4.73
CA PRO A 109 29.38 23.37 -5.59
C PRO A 109 29.75 22.96 -7.01
N THR A 110 30.92 23.33 -7.47
CA THR A 110 31.44 23.04 -8.82
C THR A 110 32.36 21.81 -8.87
N LEU A 111 32.58 21.19 -7.71
CA LEU A 111 33.46 20.02 -7.56
C LEU A 111 34.84 20.22 -8.22
N GLN A 112 35.48 21.35 -7.95
CA GLN A 112 36.82 21.62 -8.44
C GLN A 112 37.92 20.92 -7.62
N THR A 113 37.57 20.51 -6.41
CA THR A 113 38.42 19.71 -5.52
C THR A 113 38.49 18.28 -6.07
N ASP A 114 39.71 17.81 -6.40
CA ASP A 114 39.88 16.44 -6.92
C ASP A 114 40.00 15.41 -5.76
N ALA A 115 40.64 15.81 -4.66
CA ALA A 115 40.82 15.01 -3.44
C ALA A 115 40.99 15.93 -2.23
N PHE A 116 40.66 15.42 -1.05
CA PHE A 116 40.77 16.17 0.21
C PHE A 116 41.34 15.29 1.32
N PRO A 117 42.11 15.90 2.29
CA PRO A 117 42.64 15.20 3.45
C PRO A 117 41.53 14.87 4.46
N VAL A 118 41.73 13.75 5.14
CA VAL A 118 40.88 13.25 6.23
C VAL A 118 41.75 13.24 7.51
N VAL A 119 41.23 13.89 8.56
CA VAL A 119 41.95 14.07 9.80
C VAL A 119 41.35 13.35 10.99
N ARG A 120 42.18 12.88 11.90
CA ARG A 120 41.79 12.33 13.20
C ARG A 120 42.80 12.81 14.25
N ASP A 121 42.30 13.33 15.37
CA ASP A 121 43.12 13.81 16.49
C ASP A 121 44.20 14.83 16.08
N GLY A 122 43.93 15.62 15.02
CA GLY A 122 44.88 16.60 14.50
C GLY A 122 45.93 16.07 13.52
N GLU A 123 45.92 14.80 13.19
CA GLU A 123 46.81 14.17 12.21
C GLU A 123 46.04 13.81 10.92
N CYS A 124 46.68 13.90 9.77
CA CYS A 124 46.12 13.43 8.51
C CYS A 124 46.27 11.91 8.42
N VAL A 125 45.15 11.21 8.51
CA VAL A 125 45.11 9.74 8.47
C VAL A 125 44.86 9.17 7.08
N GLY A 126 44.42 10.02 6.13
CA GLY A 126 44.14 9.57 4.77
C GLY A 126 43.77 10.72 3.84
N VAL A 127 43.59 10.38 2.58
CA VAL A 127 43.11 11.26 1.52
C VAL A 127 41.96 10.55 0.81
N VAL A 128 40.88 11.28 0.56
CA VAL A 128 39.73 10.78 -0.21
C VAL A 128 39.66 11.53 -1.53
N ALA A 129 39.66 10.78 -2.65
CA ALA A 129 39.36 11.35 -3.93
C ALA A 129 37.80 11.60 -4.02
N VAL A 130 37.44 12.72 -4.58
CA VAL A 130 36.01 13.06 -4.73
C VAL A 130 35.28 12.00 -5.55
N SER A 131 35.93 11.44 -6.56
CA SER A 131 35.39 10.30 -7.35
C SER A 131 35.11 9.07 -6.47
N ASP A 132 36.02 8.74 -5.54
CA ASP A 132 35.87 7.57 -4.67
C ASP A 132 34.73 7.79 -3.66
N LEU A 133 34.62 9.02 -3.11
CA LEU A 133 33.48 9.40 -2.27
C LEU A 133 32.16 9.26 -3.00
N MET A 134 32.06 9.79 -4.23
CA MET A 134 30.81 9.73 -5.01
C MET A 134 30.47 8.29 -5.42
N MET A 135 31.48 7.47 -5.70
CA MET A 135 31.26 6.04 -5.96
C MET A 135 30.74 5.31 -4.71
N ALA A 136 31.33 5.56 -3.55
CA ALA A 136 30.89 4.94 -2.31
C ALA A 136 29.43 5.32 -1.96
N VAL A 137 29.07 6.60 -2.12
CA VAL A 137 27.68 7.07 -1.94
C VAL A 137 26.73 6.39 -2.94
N ALA A 138 27.10 6.33 -4.22
CA ALA A 138 26.28 5.70 -5.24
C ALA A 138 26.08 4.19 -4.98
N GLU A 139 27.11 3.51 -4.53
CA GLU A 139 27.05 2.09 -4.21
C GLU A 139 26.18 1.80 -2.99
N GLN A 140 26.26 2.64 -1.97
CA GLN A 140 25.36 2.57 -0.80
C GLN A 140 23.89 2.82 -1.20
N GLN A 141 23.62 3.85 -2.01
CA GLN A 141 22.26 4.13 -2.50
C GLN A 141 21.69 2.97 -3.31
N ARG A 142 22.50 2.36 -4.18
CA ARG A 142 22.09 1.17 -4.94
C ARG A 142 21.72 0.01 -4.01
N GLY A 143 22.54 -0.28 -3.01
CA GLY A 143 22.28 -1.34 -2.04
C GLY A 143 20.97 -1.12 -1.26
N LEU A 144 20.67 0.13 -0.89
CA LEU A 144 19.43 0.50 -0.21
C LEU A 144 18.20 0.30 -1.12
N LEU A 145 18.29 0.72 -2.39
CA LEU A 145 17.22 0.54 -3.37
C LEU A 145 16.92 -0.95 -3.61
N GLU A 146 17.96 -1.78 -3.75
CA GLU A 146 17.80 -3.23 -3.91
C GLU A 146 17.19 -3.88 -2.66
N ALA A 147 17.50 -3.39 -1.46
CA ALA A 147 16.90 -3.88 -0.21
C ALA A 147 15.42 -3.49 -0.11
N LEU A 148 15.07 -2.27 -0.48
CA LEU A 148 13.68 -1.78 -0.52
C LEU A 148 12.85 -2.57 -1.56
N ASP A 149 13.39 -2.85 -2.73
CA ASP A 149 12.70 -3.62 -3.77
C ASP A 149 12.42 -5.06 -3.29
N ARG A 150 13.43 -5.71 -2.68
CA ARG A 150 13.25 -7.04 -2.07
C ARG A 150 12.18 -7.07 -0.99
N LEU A 151 12.17 -6.06 -0.11
CA LEU A 151 11.16 -5.97 0.95
C LEU A 151 9.76 -5.73 0.37
N SER A 152 9.65 -4.81 -0.58
CA SER A 152 8.39 -4.52 -1.29
C SER A 152 7.83 -5.76 -2.00
N SER A 153 8.70 -6.53 -2.68
CA SER A 153 8.29 -7.77 -3.35
C SER A 153 7.76 -8.83 -2.36
N ARG A 154 8.43 -9.01 -1.22
CA ARG A 154 7.95 -9.93 -0.17
C ARG A 154 6.59 -9.52 0.39
N ILE A 155 6.40 -8.21 0.67
CA ILE A 155 5.11 -7.71 1.17
C ILE A 155 4.01 -7.98 0.13
N ARG A 156 4.26 -7.73 -1.16
CA ARG A 156 3.29 -8.02 -2.23
C ARG A 156 2.95 -9.50 -2.32
N GLU A 157 3.91 -10.39 -2.19
CA GLU A 157 3.68 -11.84 -2.20
C GLU A 157 2.80 -12.27 -1.01
N GLU A 158 3.07 -11.76 0.20
CA GLU A 158 2.26 -12.09 1.38
C GLU A 158 0.83 -11.55 1.27
N VAL A 159 0.66 -10.32 0.75
CA VAL A 159 -0.66 -9.75 0.50
C VAL A 159 -1.40 -10.57 -0.57
N ALA A 160 -0.74 -10.96 -1.66
CA ALA A 160 -1.35 -11.79 -2.70
C ALA A 160 -1.83 -13.15 -2.17
N HIS A 161 -1.11 -13.75 -1.22
CA HIS A 161 -1.59 -14.96 -0.53
C HIS A 161 -2.87 -14.67 0.29
N GLY A 162 -2.94 -13.54 0.99
CA GLY A 162 -4.14 -13.11 1.71
C GLY A 162 -5.34 -12.91 0.79
N VAL A 163 -5.14 -12.25 -0.34
CA VAL A 163 -6.16 -12.07 -1.41
C VAL A 163 -6.71 -13.40 -1.87
N LYS A 164 -5.83 -14.36 -2.16
CA LYS A 164 -6.25 -15.69 -2.60
C LYS A 164 -7.09 -16.42 -1.55
N ILE A 165 -6.69 -16.36 -0.28
CA ILE A 165 -7.49 -16.95 0.82
C ILE A 165 -8.87 -16.30 0.89
N GLN A 166 -8.97 -14.98 0.76
CA GLN A 166 -10.25 -14.27 0.78
C GLN A 166 -11.13 -14.68 -0.42
N GLN A 167 -10.56 -14.77 -1.62
CA GLN A 167 -11.28 -15.22 -2.82
C GLN A 167 -11.77 -16.68 -2.70
N ASP A 168 -10.95 -17.57 -2.13
CA ASP A 168 -11.31 -18.97 -1.89
C ASP A 168 -12.44 -19.12 -0.84
N LEU A 169 -12.65 -18.10 -0.01
CA LEU A 169 -13.77 -18.06 0.96
C LEU A 169 -15.10 -17.62 0.32
N LEU A 170 -15.09 -16.93 -0.84
CA LEU A 170 -16.31 -16.50 -1.49
C LEU A 170 -17.03 -17.70 -2.10
N PRO A 171 -18.37 -17.72 -2.05
CA PRO A 171 -19.15 -18.77 -2.71
C PRO A 171 -19.09 -18.60 -4.24
N PRO A 172 -19.45 -19.63 -5.03
CA PRO A 172 -19.55 -19.50 -6.47
C PRO A 172 -20.48 -18.35 -6.89
N PRO A 173 -20.17 -17.57 -7.94
CA PRO A 173 -20.97 -16.38 -8.33
C PRO A 173 -22.37 -16.72 -8.88
N LEU A 174 -22.63 -17.97 -9.16
CA LEU A 174 -23.95 -18.48 -9.59
C LEU A 174 -24.31 -19.71 -8.74
N TYR A 175 -25.50 -19.67 -8.16
CA TYR A 175 -26.02 -20.75 -7.32
C TYR A 175 -27.49 -21.00 -7.56
N HIS A 176 -27.91 -22.27 -7.51
CA HIS A 176 -29.29 -22.70 -7.68
C HIS A 176 -29.78 -23.45 -6.46
N PHE A 177 -30.90 -23.04 -5.92
CA PHE A 177 -31.54 -23.67 -4.78
C PHE A 177 -33.04 -23.74 -5.01
N ARG A 178 -33.56 -24.95 -5.30
CA ARG A 178 -35.00 -25.25 -5.39
C ARG A 178 -35.85 -24.23 -6.15
N GLY A 179 -35.42 -23.85 -7.35
CA GLY A 179 -36.13 -22.85 -8.17
C GLY A 179 -35.77 -21.40 -7.81
N VAL A 180 -34.83 -21.17 -6.91
CA VAL A 180 -34.21 -19.86 -6.76
C VAL A 180 -32.87 -19.89 -7.46
N THR A 181 -32.64 -18.91 -8.33
CA THR A 181 -31.34 -18.65 -8.95
C THR A 181 -30.72 -17.44 -8.28
N VAL A 182 -29.48 -17.60 -7.75
CA VAL A 182 -28.68 -16.50 -7.13
C VAL A 182 -27.54 -16.16 -8.06
N GLY A 183 -27.41 -14.88 -8.40
CA GLY A 183 -26.24 -14.29 -9.06
C GLY A 183 -25.63 -13.26 -8.14
N ALA A 184 -24.33 -13.38 -7.87
CA ALA A 184 -23.64 -12.45 -6.97
C ALA A 184 -22.20 -12.23 -7.41
N GLY A 185 -21.60 -11.13 -6.97
CA GLY A 185 -20.22 -10.82 -7.20
C GLY A 185 -19.76 -9.61 -6.43
N ILE A 186 -18.45 -9.45 -6.40
CA ILE A 186 -17.75 -8.37 -5.71
C ILE A 186 -16.67 -7.82 -6.64
N GLU A 187 -16.56 -6.49 -6.69
CA GLU A 187 -15.46 -5.75 -7.29
C GLU A 187 -14.78 -4.97 -6.18
N THR A 188 -13.53 -5.31 -5.86
CA THR A 188 -12.81 -4.69 -4.75
C THR A 188 -12.04 -3.45 -5.21
N CYS A 189 -12.09 -2.38 -4.43
CA CYS A 189 -11.33 -1.14 -4.69
C CYS A 189 -9.84 -1.29 -4.32
N SER A 190 -9.50 -2.24 -3.46
CA SER A 190 -8.16 -2.55 -2.98
C SER A 190 -7.82 -4.03 -3.17
N GLU A 191 -6.58 -4.42 -2.85
CA GLU A 191 -6.14 -5.83 -2.98
C GLU A 191 -6.96 -6.78 -2.08
N ILE A 192 -7.36 -6.32 -0.88
CA ILE A 192 -8.20 -7.08 0.06
C ILE A 192 -9.42 -6.22 0.40
N GLY A 193 -10.62 -6.71 0.09
CA GLY A 193 -11.87 -6.01 0.32
C GLY A 193 -12.40 -6.15 1.76
N GLY A 194 -13.22 -5.17 2.17
CA GLY A 194 -14.02 -5.21 3.38
C GLY A 194 -15.34 -5.94 3.21
N ASP A 195 -15.83 -5.99 2.00
CA ASP A 195 -17.10 -6.60 1.63
C ASP A 195 -17.06 -8.13 1.64
N PHE A 196 -18.20 -8.76 1.93
CA PHE A 196 -18.44 -10.14 1.59
C PHE A 196 -19.93 -10.43 1.38
N PHE A 197 -20.20 -11.49 0.63
CA PHE A 197 -21.51 -12.10 0.53
C PHE A 197 -21.40 -13.62 0.73
N ASP A 198 -22.53 -14.22 1.11
CA ASP A 198 -22.65 -15.67 1.15
C ASP A 198 -24.10 -16.11 0.98
N TYR A 199 -24.27 -17.38 0.71
CA TYR A 199 -25.57 -18.04 0.71
C TYR A 199 -25.43 -19.43 1.30
N PHE A 200 -26.46 -19.84 2.03
CA PHE A 200 -26.48 -21.09 2.79
C PHE A 200 -27.89 -21.65 2.88
N SER A 201 -28.00 -22.96 3.00
CA SER A 201 -29.28 -23.62 3.21
C SER A 201 -29.56 -23.78 4.70
N VAL A 202 -30.82 -23.49 5.08
CA VAL A 202 -31.36 -23.75 6.42
C VAL A 202 -32.45 -24.80 6.29
N GLY A 203 -32.09 -26.06 6.57
CA GLY A 203 -33.02 -27.16 6.33
C GLY A 203 -33.24 -27.46 4.84
N LYS A 204 -34.47 -27.87 4.48
CA LYS A 204 -34.73 -28.35 3.12
C LYS A 204 -35.25 -27.25 2.17
N ASP A 205 -36.01 -26.30 2.67
CA ASP A 205 -36.80 -25.36 1.87
C ASP A 205 -36.44 -23.90 2.13
N THR A 206 -35.46 -23.62 2.96
CA THR A 206 -35.06 -22.25 3.32
C THR A 206 -33.65 -21.94 2.83
N LEU A 207 -33.52 -20.85 2.06
CA LEU A 207 -32.26 -20.29 1.59
C LEU A 207 -31.92 -19.03 2.39
N GLY A 208 -30.78 -19.01 3.05
CA GLY A 208 -30.21 -17.82 3.67
C GLY A 208 -29.27 -17.08 2.71
N LEU A 209 -29.35 -15.77 2.71
CA LEU A 209 -28.52 -14.84 1.93
C LEU A 209 -27.94 -13.82 2.90
N ILE A 210 -26.68 -13.47 2.72
CA ILE A 210 -26.00 -12.44 3.51
C ILE A 210 -25.17 -11.54 2.60
N ILE A 211 -25.18 -10.26 2.91
CA ILE A 211 -24.27 -9.27 2.37
C ILE A 211 -23.79 -8.40 3.52
N ALA A 212 -22.50 -8.04 3.51
CA ALA A 212 -21.91 -7.25 4.58
C ALA A 212 -20.74 -6.43 4.06
N ASP A 213 -20.49 -5.31 4.72
CA ASP A 213 -19.41 -4.38 4.46
C ASP A 213 -18.76 -3.97 5.78
N VAL A 214 -17.42 -4.04 5.85
CA VAL A 214 -16.60 -3.64 6.99
C VAL A 214 -16.06 -2.24 6.74
N SER A 215 -16.21 -1.35 7.71
CA SER A 215 -15.68 0.01 7.63
C SER A 215 -14.18 0.03 7.30
N GLY A 216 -13.83 0.58 6.11
CA GLY A 216 -12.48 0.63 5.58
C GLY A 216 -12.08 -0.63 4.78
N HIS A 217 -10.85 -0.66 4.30
CA HIS A 217 -10.37 -1.68 3.35
C HIS A 217 -8.98 -2.23 3.76
N GLY A 218 -8.51 -3.22 3.04
CA GLY A 218 -7.20 -3.84 3.24
C GLY A 218 -7.20 -4.96 4.28
N VAL A 219 -6.00 -5.34 4.72
CA VAL A 219 -5.78 -6.55 5.55
C VAL A 219 -6.65 -6.59 6.81
N GLN A 220 -6.83 -5.46 7.49
CA GLN A 220 -7.61 -5.41 8.73
C GLN A 220 -9.10 -5.69 8.47
N ALA A 221 -9.68 -5.08 7.45
CA ALA A 221 -11.07 -5.33 7.05
C ALA A 221 -11.26 -6.79 6.62
N GLY A 222 -10.36 -7.34 5.80
CA GLY A 222 -10.41 -8.74 5.38
C GLY A 222 -10.29 -9.76 6.53
N MET A 223 -9.58 -9.43 7.60
CA MET A 223 -9.54 -10.27 8.81
C MET A 223 -10.88 -10.27 9.54
N VAL A 224 -11.55 -9.11 9.65
CA VAL A 224 -12.89 -9.01 10.25
C VAL A 224 -13.92 -9.76 9.41
N THR A 225 -13.87 -9.61 8.08
CA THR A 225 -14.70 -10.35 7.12
C THR A 225 -14.56 -11.86 7.29
N THR A 226 -13.31 -12.34 7.40
CA THR A 226 -13.03 -13.78 7.64
C THR A 226 -13.62 -14.27 8.97
N ALA A 227 -13.47 -13.48 10.04
CA ALA A 227 -14.02 -13.82 11.35
C ALA A 227 -15.56 -13.82 11.33
N ALA A 228 -16.17 -12.86 10.66
CA ALA A 228 -17.62 -12.77 10.46
C ALA A 228 -18.15 -14.01 9.73
N LYS A 229 -17.53 -14.39 8.62
CA LYS A 229 -17.93 -15.58 7.84
C LYS A 229 -17.77 -16.88 8.64
N ALA A 230 -16.66 -17.04 9.34
CA ALA A 230 -16.44 -18.20 10.21
C ALA A 230 -17.50 -18.28 11.33
N SER A 231 -17.84 -17.13 11.95
CA SER A 231 -18.89 -17.06 12.97
C SER A 231 -20.27 -17.42 12.42
N LEU A 232 -20.63 -16.92 11.23
CA LEU A 232 -21.86 -17.24 10.54
C LEU A 232 -22.04 -18.77 10.38
N HIS A 233 -21.07 -19.43 9.76
CA HIS A 233 -21.13 -20.88 9.53
C HIS A 233 -21.11 -21.69 10.82
N THR A 234 -20.40 -21.22 11.85
CA THR A 234 -20.43 -21.83 13.19
C THR A 234 -21.83 -21.73 13.80
N LEU A 235 -22.48 -20.57 13.76
CA LEU A 235 -23.82 -20.37 14.28
C LEU A 235 -24.85 -21.24 13.56
N ILE A 236 -24.76 -21.32 12.22
CA ILE A 236 -25.63 -22.21 11.42
C ILE A 236 -25.44 -23.67 11.85
N SER A 237 -24.20 -24.13 12.04
CA SER A 237 -23.91 -25.50 12.47
C SER A 237 -24.44 -25.82 13.88
N LEU A 238 -24.56 -24.79 14.73
CA LEU A 238 -25.16 -24.87 16.08
C LEU A 238 -26.69 -24.75 16.05
N GLY A 239 -27.32 -24.64 14.87
CA GLY A 239 -28.76 -24.60 14.73
C GLY A 239 -29.38 -23.21 14.89
N VAL A 240 -28.60 -22.13 14.84
CA VAL A 240 -29.14 -20.78 14.75
C VAL A 240 -29.58 -20.54 13.32
N THR A 241 -30.88 -20.31 13.11
CA THR A 241 -31.47 -20.28 11.77
C THR A 241 -32.19 -18.97 11.43
N THR A 242 -32.46 -18.14 12.44
CA THR A 242 -33.16 -16.85 12.22
C THR A 242 -32.16 -15.75 11.86
N PRO A 243 -32.48 -14.84 10.92
CA PRO A 243 -31.64 -13.69 10.58
C PRO A 243 -31.21 -12.86 11.79
N SER A 244 -32.12 -12.56 12.69
CA SER A 244 -31.84 -11.84 13.93
C SER A 244 -30.86 -12.56 14.85
N GLY A 245 -31.03 -13.88 15.01
CA GLY A 245 -30.15 -14.71 15.83
C GLY A 245 -28.74 -14.80 15.25
N LEU A 246 -28.60 -14.92 13.93
CA LEU A 246 -27.32 -14.92 13.22
C LEU A 246 -26.58 -13.59 13.40
N LEU A 247 -27.28 -12.43 13.19
CA LEU A 247 -26.68 -11.11 13.40
C LEU A 247 -26.25 -10.91 14.86
N ALA A 248 -27.06 -11.34 15.84
CA ALA A 248 -26.71 -11.22 17.25
C ALA A 248 -25.45 -12.05 17.61
N GLY A 249 -25.34 -13.26 17.09
CA GLY A 249 -24.16 -14.11 17.29
C GLY A 249 -22.91 -13.54 16.60
N MET A 250 -23.03 -13.06 15.37
CA MET A 250 -21.96 -12.41 14.63
C MET A 250 -21.51 -11.12 15.32
N ASN A 251 -22.43 -10.32 15.86
CA ASN A 251 -22.09 -9.11 16.62
C ASN A 251 -21.17 -9.44 17.80
N ASN A 252 -21.45 -10.50 18.54
CA ASN A 252 -20.58 -10.94 19.64
C ASN A 252 -19.19 -11.36 19.16
N ALA A 253 -19.09 -12.03 18.01
CA ALA A 253 -17.81 -12.43 17.43
C ALA A 253 -16.98 -11.21 17.00
N ILE A 254 -17.61 -10.22 16.35
CA ILE A 254 -16.94 -9.00 15.90
C ILE A 254 -16.50 -8.13 17.08
N LEU A 255 -17.33 -7.96 18.09
CA LEU A 255 -16.95 -7.28 19.32
C LEU A 255 -15.72 -7.91 20.00
N ALA A 256 -15.63 -9.25 19.96
CA ALA A 256 -14.50 -9.96 20.53
C ALA A 256 -13.20 -9.80 19.72
N THR A 257 -13.30 -9.70 18.40
CA THR A 257 -12.17 -9.68 17.47
C THR A 257 -11.73 -8.25 17.11
N ALA A 258 -12.65 -7.39 16.69
CA ALA A 258 -12.36 -6.03 16.23
C ALA A 258 -12.28 -4.99 17.36
N ARG A 259 -12.74 -5.31 18.58
CA ARG A 259 -12.68 -4.44 19.77
C ARG A 259 -13.17 -3.00 19.51
N GLN A 260 -14.23 -2.85 18.73
CA GLN A 260 -14.82 -1.57 18.33
C GLN A 260 -13.90 -0.67 17.45
N THR A 261 -12.81 -1.20 16.90
CA THR A 261 -11.95 -0.44 15.98
C THR A 261 -12.48 -0.45 14.55
N LEU A 262 -13.24 -1.48 14.18
CA LEU A 262 -13.92 -1.64 12.91
C LEU A 262 -15.36 -2.06 13.15
N LEU A 263 -16.27 -1.49 12.39
CA LEU A 263 -17.69 -1.83 12.39
C LEU A 263 -18.02 -2.58 11.10
N MET A 264 -19.11 -3.35 11.12
CA MET A 264 -19.58 -4.05 9.94
C MET A 264 -21.07 -3.78 9.76
N THR A 265 -21.44 -3.22 8.62
CA THR A 265 -22.84 -3.23 8.19
C THR A 265 -23.18 -4.62 7.64
N CYS A 266 -24.37 -5.12 7.91
CA CYS A 266 -24.73 -6.46 7.50
C CYS A 266 -26.25 -6.61 7.31
N LEU A 267 -26.65 -7.29 6.25
CA LEU A 267 -28.05 -7.65 6.00
C LEU A 267 -28.14 -9.16 5.76
N ILE A 268 -29.01 -9.81 6.51
CA ILE A 268 -29.31 -11.23 6.33
C ILE A 268 -30.78 -11.37 5.90
N ALA A 269 -31.00 -12.09 4.81
CA ALA A 269 -32.31 -12.46 4.31
C ALA A 269 -32.49 -13.98 4.36
N SER A 270 -33.67 -14.44 4.73
CA SER A 270 -34.09 -15.85 4.73
C SER A 270 -35.28 -16.02 3.85
N LEU A 271 -35.18 -16.84 2.81
CA LEU A 271 -36.23 -17.18 1.85
C LEU A 271 -36.80 -18.57 2.20
N ASP A 272 -37.95 -18.61 2.84
CA ASP A 272 -38.69 -19.87 3.05
C ASP A 272 -39.57 -20.14 1.84
N LEU A 273 -39.15 -21.08 0.99
CA LEU A 273 -39.84 -21.43 -0.25
C LEU A 273 -41.09 -22.31 0.00
N GLY A 274 -41.20 -22.93 1.19
CA GLY A 274 -42.36 -23.70 1.58
C GLY A 274 -43.54 -22.81 1.93
N THR A 275 -43.30 -21.69 2.58
CA THR A 275 -44.30 -20.70 3.00
C THR A 275 -44.39 -19.51 2.04
N GLY A 276 -43.42 -19.32 1.16
CA GLY A 276 -43.33 -18.13 0.32
C GLY A 276 -43.04 -16.86 1.13
N THR A 277 -42.22 -16.96 2.16
CA THR A 277 -41.91 -15.84 3.09
C THR A 277 -40.46 -15.41 2.96
N LEU A 278 -40.24 -14.13 2.80
CA LEU A 278 -38.95 -13.46 2.92
C LEU A 278 -38.88 -12.81 4.29
N THR A 279 -37.92 -13.19 5.11
CA THR A 279 -37.58 -12.58 6.41
C THR A 279 -36.24 -11.91 6.33
N ILE A 280 -36.12 -10.63 6.76
CA ILE A 280 -34.92 -9.83 6.69
C ILE A 280 -34.62 -9.28 8.09
N ALA A 281 -33.34 -9.34 8.48
CA ALA A 281 -32.78 -8.58 9.58
C ALA A 281 -31.60 -7.72 9.08
N ASN A 282 -31.52 -6.49 9.58
CA ASN A 282 -30.57 -5.47 9.12
C ASN A 282 -29.76 -4.90 10.28
N ALA A 283 -28.46 -4.86 10.11
CA ALA A 283 -27.48 -4.27 11.03
C ALA A 283 -26.81 -3.04 10.38
N GLY A 284 -27.59 -1.98 10.14
CA GLY A 284 -27.11 -0.72 9.58
C GLY A 284 -26.67 -0.78 8.11
N HIS A 285 -27.09 -1.80 7.37
CA HIS A 285 -26.75 -1.97 5.95
C HIS A 285 -27.80 -1.31 5.05
N ASN A 286 -27.45 -1.08 3.78
CA ASN A 286 -28.33 -0.52 2.76
C ASN A 286 -29.60 -1.35 2.61
N PHE A 287 -30.74 -0.68 2.40
CA PHE A 287 -32.01 -1.37 2.22
C PHE A 287 -32.03 -2.12 0.88
N PRO A 288 -32.48 -3.38 0.86
CA PRO A 288 -32.57 -4.16 -0.36
C PRO A 288 -33.77 -3.72 -1.21
N TYR A 289 -33.72 -4.05 -2.50
CA TYR A 289 -34.86 -3.88 -3.40
C TYR A 289 -35.57 -5.22 -3.65
N LEU A 290 -36.88 -5.17 -3.67
CA LEU A 290 -37.73 -6.28 -4.09
C LEU A 290 -38.35 -5.97 -5.46
N LEU A 291 -38.04 -6.81 -6.43
CA LEU A 291 -38.60 -6.76 -7.77
C LEU A 291 -39.79 -7.75 -7.83
N ARG A 292 -41.00 -7.26 -7.68
CA ARG A 292 -42.20 -8.08 -7.72
C ARG A 292 -42.55 -8.52 -9.17
N ALA A 293 -42.96 -9.76 -9.35
CA ALA A 293 -43.45 -10.21 -10.61
C ALA A 293 -44.65 -9.36 -11.06
N GLY A 294 -44.59 -8.81 -12.29
CA GLY A 294 -45.67 -7.99 -12.85
C GLY A 294 -45.81 -6.57 -12.29
N ALA A 295 -44.98 -6.13 -11.30
CA ALA A 295 -44.97 -4.75 -10.85
C ALA A 295 -44.21 -3.86 -11.85
N GLY A 296 -44.51 -2.55 -11.86
CA GLY A 296 -43.87 -1.58 -12.77
C GLY A 296 -42.50 -1.09 -12.31
N SER A 297 -42.20 -1.14 -11.00
CA SER A 297 -40.96 -0.60 -10.42
C SER A 297 -40.45 -1.50 -9.29
N ALA A 298 -39.14 -1.48 -9.07
CA ALA A 298 -38.51 -2.10 -7.92
C ALA A 298 -38.89 -1.34 -6.63
N GLU A 299 -39.21 -2.08 -5.59
CA GLU A 299 -39.63 -1.56 -4.29
C GLU A 299 -38.43 -1.64 -3.31
N MET A 300 -38.01 -0.51 -2.76
CA MET A 300 -37.04 -0.51 -1.67
C MET A 300 -37.73 -1.03 -0.40
N LEU A 301 -37.19 -2.10 0.19
CA LEU A 301 -37.70 -2.65 1.44
C LEU A 301 -37.10 -1.94 2.63
N GLU A 302 -37.74 -0.89 3.11
CA GLU A 302 -37.35 -0.22 4.33
C GLU A 302 -37.56 -1.16 5.53
N THR A 303 -36.48 -1.57 6.15
CA THR A 303 -36.47 -2.44 7.32
C THR A 303 -36.14 -1.65 8.58
N THR A 304 -36.54 -2.15 9.74
CA THR A 304 -36.02 -1.61 11.00
C THR A 304 -34.60 -2.08 11.19
N ALA A 305 -33.62 -1.19 11.00
CA ALA A 305 -32.21 -1.52 11.16
C ALA A 305 -31.78 -1.40 12.64
N GLY A 306 -30.93 -2.36 13.08
CA GLY A 306 -30.10 -2.23 14.26
C GLY A 306 -28.82 -1.44 13.97
N PHE A 307 -27.97 -1.25 15.01
CA PHE A 307 -26.64 -0.69 14.82
C PHE A 307 -25.74 -1.67 14.02
N PRO A 308 -24.71 -1.15 13.31
CA PRO A 308 -23.70 -2.01 12.71
C PRO A 308 -23.10 -3.00 13.72
N LEU A 309 -22.70 -4.16 13.25
CA LEU A 309 -22.06 -5.18 14.08
C LEU A 309 -20.73 -4.64 14.63
N GLY A 310 -20.44 -4.96 15.89
CA GLY A 310 -19.27 -4.46 16.59
C GLY A 310 -19.48 -3.12 17.31
N PHE A 311 -20.64 -2.49 17.18
CA PHE A 311 -20.92 -1.20 17.85
C PHE A 311 -21.17 -1.38 19.35
N GLU A 312 -22.16 -2.20 19.71
CA GLU A 312 -22.49 -2.48 21.12
C GLU A 312 -22.99 -3.91 21.31
N ARG A 313 -22.84 -4.44 22.53
CA ARG A 313 -23.16 -5.84 22.85
C ARG A 313 -24.65 -6.15 22.77
N ASP A 314 -25.49 -5.24 23.22
CA ASP A 314 -26.92 -5.46 23.39
C ASP A 314 -27.75 -4.98 22.17
N SER A 315 -27.08 -4.83 21.00
CA SER A 315 -27.73 -4.48 19.74
C SER A 315 -28.85 -5.46 19.42
N ARG A 316 -29.99 -4.93 18.98
CA ARG A 316 -31.14 -5.71 18.54
C ARG A 316 -31.30 -5.57 17.05
N PHE A 317 -31.66 -6.67 16.39
CA PHE A 317 -31.84 -6.76 14.95
C PHE A 317 -33.26 -7.26 14.64
N PRO A 318 -34.27 -6.36 14.67
CA PRO A 318 -35.67 -6.74 14.42
C PRO A 318 -35.82 -7.36 13.03
N GLU A 319 -36.71 -8.38 12.92
CA GLU A 319 -37.02 -9.01 11.68
C GLU A 319 -38.20 -8.34 10.99
N THR A 320 -38.09 -8.12 9.69
CA THR A 320 -39.17 -7.68 8.80
C THR A 320 -39.53 -8.83 7.89
N CYS A 321 -40.84 -9.16 7.80
CA CYS A 321 -41.34 -10.24 6.96
C CYS A 321 -42.21 -9.70 5.85
N THR A 322 -42.06 -10.27 4.65
CA THR A 322 -42.93 -10.01 3.48
C THR A 322 -43.10 -11.30 2.66
N SER A 323 -44.06 -11.32 1.73
CA SER A 323 -44.22 -12.44 0.80
C SER A 323 -43.10 -12.48 -0.23
N PHE A 324 -42.73 -13.65 -0.71
CA PHE A 324 -41.81 -13.90 -1.82
C PHE A 324 -42.35 -15.00 -2.71
N ALA A 325 -42.80 -14.63 -3.88
CA ALA A 325 -43.54 -15.51 -4.80
C ALA A 325 -42.71 -15.86 -6.05
N PRO A 326 -43.00 -16.93 -6.76
CA PRO A 326 -42.39 -17.21 -8.06
C PRO A 326 -42.45 -16.00 -9.02
N GLY A 327 -41.32 -15.66 -9.60
CA GLY A 327 -41.12 -14.46 -10.43
C GLY A 327 -40.60 -13.25 -9.70
N ASP A 328 -40.62 -13.22 -8.34
CA ASP A 328 -40.01 -12.16 -7.55
C ASP A 328 -38.48 -12.29 -7.53
N ALA A 329 -37.79 -11.16 -7.38
CA ALA A 329 -36.33 -11.13 -7.16
C ALA A 329 -36.00 -10.18 -6.02
N LEU A 330 -35.05 -10.60 -5.15
CA LEU A 330 -34.45 -9.78 -4.11
C LEU A 330 -33.10 -9.31 -4.62
N PHE A 331 -32.83 -8.00 -4.52
CA PHE A 331 -31.55 -7.36 -4.81
C PHE A 331 -30.96 -6.75 -3.55
N MET A 332 -29.72 -7.16 -3.23
CA MET A 332 -28.93 -6.67 -2.11
C MET A 332 -27.61 -6.10 -2.66
N TYR A 333 -27.08 -5.05 -2.03
CA TYR A 333 -25.89 -4.33 -2.54
C TYR A 333 -25.21 -3.56 -1.41
N THR A 334 -23.91 -3.28 -1.56
CA THR A 334 -23.15 -2.40 -0.67
C THR A 334 -23.17 -0.96 -1.19
N ASP A 335 -22.85 -0.01 -0.33
CA ASP A 335 -22.92 1.43 -0.60
C ASP A 335 -21.98 1.89 -1.71
N GLY A 336 -20.82 1.23 -1.90
CA GLY A 336 -19.93 1.53 -3.00
C GLY A 336 -20.58 1.54 -4.39
N LEU A 337 -21.73 0.85 -4.57
CA LEU A 337 -22.50 0.92 -5.80
C LEU A 337 -23.20 2.26 -6.00
N VAL A 338 -23.82 2.81 -4.96
CA VAL A 338 -24.61 4.06 -5.03
C VAL A 338 -23.78 5.29 -4.77
N GLU A 339 -22.67 5.16 -4.04
CA GLU A 339 -21.72 6.22 -3.72
C GLU A 339 -20.65 6.39 -4.80
N CYS A 340 -20.60 5.50 -5.82
CA CYS A 340 -19.68 5.73 -6.93
C CYS A 340 -20.03 7.06 -7.61
N ALA A 341 -19.00 7.93 -7.74
CA ALA A 341 -19.17 9.29 -8.22
C ALA A 341 -18.60 9.48 -9.62
N ASP A 342 -19.21 10.36 -10.39
CA ASP A 342 -18.68 10.83 -11.68
C ASP A 342 -17.50 11.80 -11.51
N ALA A 343 -16.93 12.29 -12.62
CA ALA A 343 -15.84 13.26 -12.62
C ALA A 343 -16.22 14.60 -11.99
N GLY A 344 -17.50 14.90 -11.84
CA GLY A 344 -18.04 16.10 -11.18
C GLY A 344 -18.26 15.91 -9.69
N GLY A 345 -18.12 14.71 -9.17
CA GLY A 345 -18.41 14.35 -7.78
C GLY A 345 -19.90 14.09 -7.50
N GLU A 346 -20.72 13.90 -8.53
CA GLU A 346 -22.11 13.50 -8.38
C GLU A 346 -22.18 11.98 -8.21
N GLU A 347 -22.83 11.50 -7.15
CA GLU A 347 -23.03 10.07 -6.88
C GLU A 347 -24.07 9.45 -7.81
N LEU A 348 -23.92 8.14 -8.07
CA LEU A 348 -24.92 7.38 -8.84
C LEU A 348 -26.31 7.48 -8.16
N GLY A 349 -26.36 7.29 -6.86
CA GLY A 349 -27.53 7.47 -6.02
C GLY A 349 -28.61 6.41 -6.22
N TYR A 350 -29.58 6.42 -5.32
CA TYR A 350 -30.65 5.42 -5.26
C TYR A 350 -31.64 5.50 -6.43
N GLN A 351 -31.88 6.70 -6.96
CA GLN A 351 -32.83 6.88 -8.08
C GLN A 351 -32.31 6.21 -9.36
N ARG A 352 -31.04 6.44 -9.71
CA ARG A 352 -30.44 5.81 -10.91
C ARG A 352 -30.31 4.31 -10.74
N LEU A 353 -29.97 3.84 -9.52
CA LEU A 353 -29.97 2.41 -9.22
C LEU A 353 -31.34 1.79 -9.45
N GLN A 354 -32.42 2.41 -8.95
CA GLN A 354 -33.79 1.92 -9.18
C GLN A 354 -34.15 1.86 -10.66
N GLU A 355 -33.81 2.89 -11.43
CA GLU A 355 -34.03 2.89 -12.89
C GLU A 355 -33.26 1.77 -13.60
N MET A 356 -32.02 1.45 -13.13
CA MET A 356 -31.22 0.36 -13.68
C MET A 356 -31.84 -0.99 -13.35
N LEU A 357 -32.34 -1.18 -12.13
CA LEU A 357 -33.07 -2.39 -11.71
C LEU A 357 -34.36 -2.59 -12.52
N ASP A 358 -35.13 -1.53 -12.76
CA ASP A 358 -36.35 -1.57 -13.52
C ASP A 358 -36.12 -2.00 -14.98
N ARG A 359 -35.04 -1.48 -15.59
CA ARG A 359 -34.61 -1.88 -16.95
C ARG A 359 -34.09 -3.33 -17.00
N GLY A 360 -33.43 -3.76 -15.93
CA GLY A 360 -32.81 -5.07 -15.81
C GLY A 360 -33.71 -6.17 -15.26
N ARG A 361 -34.99 -5.89 -15.03
CA ARG A 361 -35.92 -6.74 -14.32
C ARG A 361 -36.02 -8.19 -14.89
N ASP A 362 -36.01 -8.33 -16.21
CA ASP A 362 -36.15 -9.61 -16.90
C ASP A 362 -34.82 -10.31 -17.22
N ILE A 363 -33.71 -9.66 -16.88
CA ILE A 363 -32.36 -10.22 -17.11
C ILE A 363 -32.07 -11.30 -16.06
N PRO A 364 -31.39 -12.40 -16.41
CA PRO A 364 -30.96 -13.41 -15.43
C PRO A 364 -30.10 -12.80 -14.32
N PRO A 365 -30.17 -13.31 -13.07
CA PRO A 365 -29.48 -12.72 -11.91
C PRO A 365 -28.00 -12.40 -12.13
N GLN A 366 -27.23 -13.32 -12.71
CA GLN A 366 -25.82 -13.12 -13.00
C GLN A 366 -25.57 -12.03 -14.06
N ALA A 367 -26.41 -11.96 -15.09
CA ALA A 367 -26.30 -10.93 -16.13
C ALA A 367 -26.76 -9.55 -15.61
N LEU A 368 -27.71 -9.51 -14.67
CA LEU A 368 -28.10 -8.28 -14.00
C LEU A 368 -26.94 -7.71 -13.16
N HIS A 369 -26.27 -8.54 -12.35
CA HIS A 369 -25.05 -8.14 -11.64
C HIS A 369 -24.03 -7.49 -12.59
N ALA A 370 -23.66 -8.17 -13.67
CA ALA A 370 -22.68 -7.63 -14.63
C ALA A 370 -23.16 -6.32 -15.29
N SER A 371 -24.46 -6.20 -15.57
CA SER A 371 -25.05 -4.98 -16.16
C SER A 371 -25.01 -3.79 -15.20
N LEU A 372 -25.27 -4.02 -13.90
CA LEU A 372 -25.24 -2.99 -12.88
C LEU A 372 -23.80 -2.47 -12.67
N LEU A 373 -22.82 -3.37 -12.56
CA LEU A 373 -21.41 -2.98 -12.46
C LEU A 373 -20.93 -2.19 -13.69
N ALA A 374 -21.27 -2.66 -14.90
CA ALA A 374 -20.92 -1.95 -16.12
C ALA A 374 -21.58 -0.56 -16.19
N GLY A 375 -22.84 -0.44 -15.75
CA GLY A 375 -23.54 0.84 -15.68
C GLY A 375 -22.93 1.81 -14.69
N ALA A 376 -22.57 1.34 -13.50
CA ALA A 376 -21.89 2.13 -12.47
C ALA A 376 -20.49 2.56 -12.92
N ALA A 377 -19.70 1.67 -13.50
CA ALA A 377 -18.39 2.00 -14.06
C ALA A 377 -18.47 3.00 -15.22
N ALA A 378 -19.49 2.89 -16.08
CA ALA A 378 -19.72 3.86 -17.15
C ALA A 378 -20.12 5.24 -16.61
N PHE A 379 -20.90 5.29 -15.53
CA PHE A 379 -21.27 6.52 -14.85
C PHE A 379 -20.05 7.18 -14.21
N ALA A 380 -19.25 6.43 -13.46
CA ALA A 380 -18.02 6.93 -12.82
C ALA A 380 -16.95 7.41 -13.82
N GLY A 381 -16.96 6.91 -15.05
CA GLY A 381 -16.06 7.34 -16.13
C GLY A 381 -14.59 6.94 -15.96
N THR A 382 -14.18 6.45 -14.77
CA THR A 382 -12.80 6.07 -14.44
C THR A 382 -12.55 4.58 -14.60
N GLY A 383 -13.60 3.76 -14.68
CA GLY A 383 -13.53 2.30 -14.67
C GLY A 383 -13.01 1.70 -13.35
N ARG A 384 -12.86 2.52 -12.29
CA ARG A 384 -12.45 2.08 -10.95
C ARG A 384 -13.40 2.65 -9.92
N PHE A 385 -13.76 1.83 -8.96
CA PHE A 385 -14.56 2.23 -7.80
C PHE A 385 -13.65 2.76 -6.69
N THR A 386 -14.17 3.69 -5.88
CA THR A 386 -13.49 4.26 -4.71
C THR A 386 -13.69 3.40 -3.47
N ASP A 387 -14.71 2.54 -3.47
CA ASP A 387 -15.01 1.55 -2.43
C ASP A 387 -15.34 0.20 -3.05
N ASP A 388 -15.42 -0.84 -2.23
CA ASP A 388 -15.82 -2.17 -2.66
C ASP A 388 -17.28 -2.15 -3.14
N VAL A 389 -17.56 -2.84 -4.22
CA VAL A 389 -18.91 -2.93 -4.79
C VAL A 389 -19.36 -4.37 -4.83
N THR A 390 -20.31 -4.71 -3.97
CA THR A 390 -20.89 -6.04 -3.91
C THR A 390 -22.35 -5.99 -4.28
N THR A 391 -22.80 -6.93 -5.11
CA THR A 391 -24.24 -7.12 -5.40
C THR A 391 -24.61 -8.59 -5.33
N LEU A 392 -25.84 -8.85 -4.88
CA LEU A 392 -26.45 -10.17 -4.82
C LEU A 392 -27.89 -10.08 -5.29
N VAL A 393 -28.24 -10.90 -6.27
CA VAL A 393 -29.58 -11.01 -6.83
C VAL A 393 -30.09 -12.42 -6.61
N ALA A 394 -31.20 -12.60 -5.91
CA ALA A 394 -31.86 -13.90 -5.77
C ALA A 394 -33.22 -13.83 -6.42
N ARG A 395 -33.45 -14.59 -7.49
CA ARG A 395 -34.71 -14.68 -8.22
C ARG A 395 -35.37 -16.01 -7.96
N PHE A 396 -36.68 -15.99 -7.61
CA PHE A 396 -37.50 -17.18 -7.57
C PHE A 396 -38.05 -17.44 -8.98
N ASP A 397 -37.48 -18.42 -9.67
CA ASP A 397 -37.88 -18.74 -11.04
C ASP A 397 -39.38 -19.11 -11.08
N SER A 398 -40.13 -18.53 -12.00
CA SER A 398 -41.52 -18.95 -12.25
C SER A 398 -41.52 -20.40 -12.70
N ALA A 399 -42.34 -21.22 -12.11
CA ALA A 399 -42.42 -22.67 -12.37
C ALA A 399 -42.50 -22.97 -13.88
N CYS A 400 -41.38 -23.15 -14.53
CA CYS A 400 -41.23 -23.67 -15.85
C CYS A 400 -40.19 -24.79 -15.81
N ASN A 401 -40.68 -26.03 -15.77
CA ASN A 401 -39.99 -27.27 -16.09
C ASN A 401 -38.56 -27.43 -15.52
N VAL A 402 -38.42 -27.84 -14.27
CA VAL A 402 -37.27 -28.63 -13.85
C VAL A 402 -37.39 -30.00 -14.54
N SER A 403 -36.88 -30.10 -15.77
CA SER A 403 -36.47 -31.39 -16.30
C SER A 403 -35.28 -31.86 -15.46
N GLU A 404 -35.55 -32.81 -14.58
CA GLU A 404 -34.52 -33.58 -13.87
C GLU A 404 -33.53 -34.14 -14.92
N SER A 405 -32.38 -33.51 -15.05
CA SER A 405 -31.23 -34.15 -15.66
C SER A 405 -30.52 -34.94 -14.55
N LYS A 406 -30.67 -36.25 -14.66
CA LYS A 406 -29.99 -37.26 -13.85
C LYS A 406 -28.48 -37.13 -13.88
#